data_cd52fda692caa3b650e599ed3e8c9fe9
#
_entry.id   cd52fda692caa3b650e599ed3e8c9fe9
#
_cell.length_a   1.000
_cell.length_b   1.000
_cell.length_c   1.000
_cell.angle_alpha   90.00
_cell.angle_beta   90.00
_cell.angle_gamma   90.00
#
_symmetry.space_group_name_H-M   'P 1'
#
loop_
_entity.id
_entity.type
_entity.pdbx_description
1 polymer ?
#
loop_
_entity_poly.entity_id
_entity_poly.type
_entity_poly.pdbx_seq_one_letter_code
_entity_poly.pdbx_strand_id
1 'polypeptide(L)'
;MATRSKPGNMNMKGFYRQRKSSSIGGGISRKNKSQSTTHPAAASFGSDVTQPTALMSHASLDLKDDYDEQEELLRQFDMNMAYGPCVGMTRLERWERACILGLNPPKEVESLLTGGKRRSLRPRSTPHTTRTRRLKSLLQIQVIADGGEPINGNGNTEAAEQSKTLQNDEDDDKDIAKKKKKKSKSKKKKAPQEQTNPQSMQAQTDPPSIPVVDLFPSGEFLEGEIQPYKDDNLWRSTSEEKRELERVEKPMYNSVRRAAEVHRQVRKYIKGILRPGMLMTDLCETLENTVRKLISENGLEAGIAFPTGCSLNWVAAHWTPNTGDKTVLQYDDVMKLDFGTHVDGCIVDCAFTVAFNPMFDPLLEASREATNTGIKESGIDVRLCDVGAAIQEVMESYEVEINGKVYQVKSIRNLNGHSIGRYQIHAGKSVPIVKGGEQTKMEEGEFFAIETFASTGKGYVREDLECSHYMKNFEVGHIPLRMPRAKQLLATINKNFSTLAFCRRYLDRLGETKYLMALKNLCDAGIVQPYPPLCDVKGSYVSQFEHTILLRPTCKEVVSRGDDY
;
A
#
# COMPACT_ATOMS: atom_id res chain seq x y z
N MET A 1 -67.51 27.23 -13.23
CA MET A 1 -66.74 27.52 -14.45
C MET A 1 -65.28 27.42 -14.07
N ALA A 2 -64.62 26.43 -14.58
CA ALA A 2 -63.25 26.08 -14.28
C ALA A 2 -62.30 26.63 -15.35
N THR A 3 -61.15 27.08 -14.98
CA THR A 3 -60.01 27.15 -15.93
C THR A 3 -58.77 26.62 -15.23
N ARG A 4 -58.31 25.46 -15.73
CA ARG A 4 -57.04 24.83 -15.48
C ARG A 4 -55.93 25.66 -16.12
N SER A 5 -54.83 25.93 -15.39
CA SER A 5 -53.53 26.29 -15.97
C SER A 5 -52.51 25.20 -15.65
N LYS A 6 -51.89 24.67 -16.70
CA LYS A 6 -50.81 23.69 -16.69
C LYS A 6 -49.47 24.37 -16.26
N PRO A 7 -48.57 23.66 -15.55
CA PRO A 7 -47.25 24.18 -15.32
C PRO A 7 -46.34 23.94 -16.54
N GLY A 8 -45.59 24.97 -16.90
CA GLY A 8 -44.63 24.98 -18.01
C GLY A 8 -43.38 24.20 -17.71
N ASN A 9 -42.98 23.44 -18.69
CA ASN A 9 -41.75 22.68 -18.81
C ASN A 9 -40.56 23.62 -19.03
N MET A 10 -39.68 23.83 -18.04
CA MET A 10 -38.43 24.55 -18.24
C MET A 10 -37.34 23.61 -18.77
N ASN A 11 -37.06 23.79 -20.03
CA ASN A 11 -36.04 23.07 -20.78
C ASN A 11 -34.66 23.72 -20.49
N MET A 12 -33.81 23.11 -19.67
CA MET A 12 -32.41 23.52 -19.49
C MET A 12 -31.52 22.90 -20.56
N LYS A 13 -31.54 23.42 -21.76
CA LYS A 13 -30.51 23.22 -22.78
C LYS A 13 -29.80 24.55 -23.01
N GLY A 14 -28.58 24.67 -22.58
CA GLY A 14 -27.76 25.80 -22.96
C GLY A 14 -26.62 26.18 -22.06
N PHE A 15 -25.63 25.30 -21.86
CA PHE A 15 -24.31 25.72 -21.35
C PHE A 15 -23.19 24.77 -21.82
N TYR A 16 -23.01 24.64 -23.15
CA TYR A 16 -21.73 24.26 -23.73
C TYR A 16 -21.71 24.70 -25.20
N ARG A 17 -21.12 25.88 -25.48
CA ARG A 17 -20.78 26.33 -26.81
C ARG A 17 -19.29 26.14 -27.04
N GLN A 18 -18.92 25.07 -27.74
CA GLN A 18 -17.60 24.93 -28.36
C GLN A 18 -17.42 26.02 -29.44
N ARG A 19 -16.38 26.82 -29.32
CA ARG A 19 -15.91 27.70 -30.40
C ARG A 19 -15.09 26.86 -31.38
N LYS A 20 -15.62 26.70 -32.61
CA LYS A 20 -14.84 26.27 -33.76
C LYS A 20 -14.04 27.47 -34.26
N SER A 21 -12.72 27.34 -34.36
CA SER A 21 -11.87 28.26 -35.11
C SER A 21 -11.87 27.87 -36.58
N SER A 22 -12.25 28.80 -37.42
CA SER A 22 -12.16 28.69 -38.86
C SER A 22 -10.75 29.03 -39.34
N SER A 23 -10.13 28.11 -40.09
CA SER A 23 -8.89 28.36 -40.84
C SER A 23 -9.26 28.77 -42.26
N ILE A 24 -8.73 29.90 -42.70
CA ILE A 24 -8.74 30.37 -44.09
C ILE A 24 -7.50 29.81 -44.78
N GLY A 25 -7.73 29.25 -45.95
CA GLY A 25 -6.74 28.60 -46.76
C GLY A 25 -5.86 29.52 -47.62
N GLY A 26 -4.78 28.96 -48.10
CA GLY A 26 -3.92 29.49 -49.15
C GLY A 26 -3.03 28.37 -49.66
N GLY A 27 -3.35 27.84 -50.84
CA GLY A 27 -2.60 26.79 -51.49
C GLY A 27 -1.34 27.28 -52.21
N ILE A 28 -0.46 26.33 -52.57
CA ILE A 28 0.17 26.18 -53.89
C ILE A 28 0.87 24.81 -53.97
N SER A 29 0.62 24.15 -55.07
CA SER A 29 1.04 22.89 -55.61
C SER A 29 2.55 22.76 -55.84
N ARG A 30 3.12 21.54 -55.71
CA ARG A 30 3.84 20.83 -56.79
C ARG A 30 4.23 19.40 -56.41
N LYS A 31 3.97 18.54 -57.41
CA LYS A 31 4.28 17.09 -57.53
C LYS A 31 5.78 16.81 -57.45
N ASN A 32 6.16 15.61 -56.97
CA ASN A 32 6.84 14.59 -57.78
C ASN A 32 6.80 13.19 -57.14
N LYS A 33 6.65 12.22 -58.06
CA LYS A 33 6.60 10.76 -57.87
C LYS A 33 7.99 10.16 -57.72
N SER A 34 8.09 9.00 -56.98
CA SER A 34 8.69 7.75 -57.49
C SER A 34 8.58 6.69 -56.36
N GLN A 35 7.81 5.67 -56.56
CA GLN A 35 8.01 4.24 -56.79
C GLN A 35 8.97 3.53 -55.78
N SER A 36 8.36 2.74 -54.93
CA SER A 36 8.27 1.25 -54.81
C SER A 36 9.58 0.49 -54.57
N THR A 37 9.60 -0.26 -53.48
CA THR A 37 9.87 -1.73 -53.51
C THR A 37 9.46 -2.39 -52.18
N THR A 38 8.94 -3.58 -52.32
CA THR A 38 8.24 -4.46 -51.39
C THR A 38 9.17 -5.33 -50.53
N HIS A 39 8.61 -5.74 -49.35
CA HIS A 39 8.71 -7.01 -48.59
C HIS A 39 9.74 -7.14 -47.47
N PRO A 40 9.49 -8.03 -46.47
CA PRO A 40 8.26 -8.26 -45.72
C PRO A 40 8.43 -8.16 -44.16
N ALA A 41 7.32 -8.31 -43.49
CA ALA A 41 7.02 -8.27 -42.08
C ALA A 41 7.92 -9.09 -41.15
N ALA A 42 8.26 -8.47 -40.01
CA ALA A 42 8.45 -9.16 -38.75
C ALA A 42 7.56 -8.42 -37.73
N ALA A 43 6.61 -9.17 -37.18
CA ALA A 43 5.71 -8.67 -36.14
C ALA A 43 6.48 -8.48 -34.84
N SER A 44 6.59 -7.23 -34.41
CA SER A 44 6.99 -6.87 -33.05
C SER A 44 5.71 -6.59 -32.28
N PHE A 45 5.41 -7.42 -31.30
CA PHE A 45 4.40 -7.14 -30.30
C PHE A 45 4.91 -6.02 -29.40
N GLY A 46 4.41 -4.81 -29.62
CA GLY A 46 4.58 -3.70 -28.70
C GLY A 46 3.62 -3.87 -27.53
N SER A 47 4.17 -3.94 -26.33
CA SER A 47 3.44 -3.76 -25.09
C SER A 47 3.04 -2.29 -24.97
N ASP A 48 1.78 -1.97 -25.25
CA ASP A 48 1.17 -0.68 -24.91
C ASP A 48 0.92 -0.65 -23.39
N VAL A 49 1.93 -0.20 -22.66
CA VAL A 49 1.71 0.39 -21.34
C VAL A 49 1.24 1.81 -21.59
N THR A 50 -0.06 2.04 -21.60
CA THR A 50 -0.65 3.37 -21.60
C THR A 50 -0.41 3.99 -20.23
N GLN A 51 0.68 4.73 -20.08
CA GLN A 51 0.79 5.79 -19.08
C GLN A 51 -0.33 6.83 -19.35
N PRO A 52 -0.87 7.47 -18.29
CA PRO A 52 -1.90 8.50 -18.46
C PRO A 52 -1.40 9.59 -19.38
N THR A 53 -2.22 9.99 -20.32
CA THR A 53 -1.99 10.98 -21.38
C THR A 53 -1.73 12.42 -20.90
N ALA A 54 -1.34 12.63 -19.65
CA ALA A 54 -1.01 13.94 -19.09
C ALA A 54 0.46 14.37 -19.28
N LEU A 55 1.31 13.50 -19.84
CA LEU A 55 2.75 13.78 -20.03
C LEU A 55 3.19 13.94 -21.48
N MET A 56 2.23 14.02 -22.43
CA MET A 56 2.52 14.30 -23.83
C MET A 56 1.71 15.50 -24.33
N SER A 57 1.87 16.66 -23.73
CA SER A 57 1.57 17.92 -24.42
C SER A 57 2.88 18.55 -24.84
N HIS A 58 3.07 18.62 -26.13
CA HIS A 58 4.13 19.35 -26.80
C HIS A 58 4.29 20.76 -26.21
N ALA A 59 5.29 20.94 -25.40
CA ALA A 59 6.03 22.16 -25.31
C ALA A 59 7.51 21.73 -25.26
N SER A 60 8.16 21.77 -26.39
CA SER A 60 9.58 21.89 -26.48
C SER A 60 9.96 23.17 -25.72
N LEU A 61 10.23 23.02 -24.44
CA LEU A 61 11.10 23.94 -23.75
C LEU A 61 12.50 23.53 -24.18
N ASP A 62 13.09 24.31 -25.07
CA ASP A 62 14.51 24.40 -25.25
C ASP A 62 15.14 24.84 -23.90
N LEU A 63 15.22 23.92 -22.98
CA LEU A 63 16.24 23.90 -21.95
C LEU A 63 17.44 23.20 -22.59
N LYS A 64 18.17 23.92 -23.42
CA LYS A 64 19.60 23.73 -23.52
C LYS A 64 20.16 24.12 -22.16
N ASP A 65 20.14 23.18 -21.24
CA ASP A 65 21.08 23.17 -20.14
C ASP A 65 22.43 22.97 -20.81
N ASP A 66 23.22 24.02 -20.90
CA ASP A 66 24.65 23.96 -21.20
C ASP A 66 25.36 23.22 -20.04
N TYR A 67 25.11 21.91 -19.93
CA TYR A 67 25.88 21.04 -19.08
C TYR A 67 27.19 20.76 -19.80
N ASP A 68 28.28 21.20 -19.19
CA ASP A 68 29.64 20.81 -19.52
C ASP A 68 29.71 19.26 -19.57
N GLU A 69 30.37 18.69 -20.58
CA GLU A 69 30.62 17.25 -20.73
C GLU A 69 31.16 16.61 -19.42
N GLN A 70 31.82 17.41 -18.60
CA GLN A 70 32.34 17.01 -17.29
C GLN A 70 31.24 16.75 -16.25
N GLU A 71 30.21 17.56 -16.20
CA GLU A 71 29.09 17.34 -15.28
C GLU A 71 28.24 16.16 -15.72
N GLU A 72 28.11 15.89 -17.01
CA GLU A 72 27.45 14.70 -17.52
C GLU A 72 28.16 13.41 -17.06
N LEU A 73 29.51 13.39 -17.12
CA LEU A 73 30.28 12.25 -16.63
C LEU A 73 30.12 12.04 -15.11
N LEU A 74 30.05 13.14 -14.35
CA LEU A 74 29.83 13.09 -12.90
C LEU A 74 28.41 12.58 -12.57
N ARG A 75 27.38 12.94 -13.34
CA ARG A 75 26.02 12.45 -13.21
C ARG A 75 25.93 10.95 -13.52
N GLN A 76 26.60 10.49 -14.59
CA GLN A 76 26.64 9.07 -14.91
C GLN A 76 27.30 8.26 -13.78
N PHE A 77 28.33 8.81 -13.14
CA PHE A 77 28.93 8.21 -11.95
C PHE A 77 27.93 8.18 -10.79
N ASP A 78 27.17 9.26 -10.53
CA ASP A 78 26.20 9.33 -9.45
C ASP A 78 25.04 8.35 -9.63
N MET A 79 24.59 8.15 -10.87
CA MET A 79 23.47 7.23 -11.19
C MET A 79 23.89 5.75 -11.25
N ASN A 80 25.20 5.46 -11.26
CA ASN A 80 25.67 4.08 -11.36
C ASN A 80 25.65 3.38 -10.00
N MET A 81 24.64 2.56 -9.77
CA MET A 81 24.42 1.80 -8.53
C MET A 81 25.56 0.83 -8.19
N ALA A 82 26.41 0.44 -9.17
CA ALA A 82 27.54 -0.44 -8.94
C ALA A 82 28.57 0.15 -7.95
N TYR A 83 28.60 1.47 -7.76
CA TYR A 83 29.51 2.14 -6.84
C TYR A 83 28.90 2.42 -5.46
N GLY A 84 27.72 1.85 -5.18
CA GLY A 84 27.02 1.97 -3.91
C GLY A 84 26.26 3.31 -3.74
N PRO A 85 25.58 3.50 -2.58
CA PRO A 85 24.72 4.65 -2.36
C PRO A 85 25.50 5.97 -2.37
N CYS A 86 24.85 7.03 -2.88
CA CYS A 86 25.38 8.41 -2.92
C CYS A 86 24.82 9.30 -1.80
N VAL A 87 23.84 8.83 -1.03
CA VAL A 87 23.18 9.61 0.01
C VAL A 87 24.07 9.76 1.24
N GLY A 88 24.25 10.98 1.72
CA GLY A 88 25.01 11.28 2.94
C GLY A 88 26.53 11.35 2.77
N MET A 89 27.06 11.29 1.54
CA MET A 89 28.49 11.42 1.25
C MET A 89 28.73 12.29 0.01
N THR A 90 29.91 12.89 -0.07
CA THR A 90 30.32 13.64 -1.26
C THR A 90 30.71 12.70 -2.42
N ARG A 91 30.66 13.20 -3.67
CA ARG A 91 31.13 12.44 -4.86
C ARG A 91 32.53 11.89 -4.69
N LEU A 92 33.43 12.66 -4.07
CA LEU A 92 34.82 12.23 -3.83
C LEU A 92 34.87 11.07 -2.81
N GLU A 93 34.19 11.20 -1.69
CA GLU A 93 34.12 10.13 -0.68
C GLU A 93 33.52 8.84 -1.27
N ARG A 94 32.51 8.97 -2.15
CA ARG A 94 31.93 7.85 -2.86
C ARG A 94 32.93 7.18 -3.81
N TRP A 95 33.70 7.97 -4.54
CA TRP A 95 34.73 7.48 -5.44
C TRP A 95 35.84 6.75 -4.66
N GLU A 96 36.36 7.36 -3.57
CA GLU A 96 37.35 6.76 -2.68
C GLU A 96 36.87 5.44 -2.08
N ARG A 97 35.63 5.41 -1.62
CA ARG A 97 34.98 4.19 -1.10
C ARG A 97 34.88 3.09 -2.17
N ALA A 98 34.47 3.44 -3.39
CA ALA A 98 34.39 2.49 -4.49
C ALA A 98 35.77 1.90 -4.82
N CYS A 99 36.85 2.70 -4.78
CA CYS A 99 38.23 2.23 -4.92
C CYS A 99 38.64 1.26 -3.81
N ILE A 100 38.34 1.59 -2.54
CA ILE A 100 38.65 0.74 -1.38
C ILE A 100 37.94 -0.62 -1.49
N LEU A 101 36.68 -0.64 -2.00
CA LEU A 101 35.91 -1.86 -2.21
C LEU A 101 36.27 -2.63 -3.49
N GLY A 102 37.28 -2.17 -4.26
CA GLY A 102 37.71 -2.84 -5.48
C GLY A 102 36.74 -2.74 -6.66
N LEU A 103 35.82 -1.77 -6.65
CA LEU A 103 34.75 -1.62 -7.67
C LEU A 103 35.24 -0.87 -8.93
N ASN A 104 36.49 -0.46 -8.98
CA ASN A 104 37.17 0.19 -10.13
C ASN A 104 36.37 1.35 -10.76
N PRO A 105 36.04 2.42 -10.03
CA PRO A 105 35.36 3.58 -10.60
C PRO A 105 36.25 4.30 -11.64
N PRO A 106 35.63 5.01 -12.64
CA PRO A 106 36.38 5.67 -13.70
C PRO A 106 37.43 6.68 -13.18
N LYS A 107 38.66 6.63 -13.68
CA LYS A 107 39.75 7.56 -13.30
C LYS A 107 39.48 8.99 -13.75
N GLU A 108 38.71 9.15 -14.80
CA GLU A 108 38.25 10.45 -15.31
C GLU A 108 37.43 11.20 -14.24
N VAL A 109 36.63 10.51 -13.48
CA VAL A 109 35.85 11.06 -12.36
C VAL A 109 36.76 11.56 -11.24
N GLU A 110 37.86 10.84 -10.91
CA GLU A 110 38.84 11.28 -9.92
C GLU A 110 39.50 12.61 -10.33
N SER A 111 39.90 12.71 -11.59
CA SER A 111 40.55 13.93 -12.10
C SER A 111 39.63 15.14 -12.06
N LEU A 112 38.33 14.96 -12.31
CA LEU A 112 37.33 16.02 -12.21
C LEU A 112 37.07 16.44 -10.76
N LEU A 113 37.01 15.49 -9.84
CA LEU A 113 36.74 15.74 -8.42
C LEU A 113 37.96 16.37 -7.70
N THR A 114 39.19 16.11 -8.15
CA THR A 114 40.42 16.64 -7.56
C THR A 114 40.94 17.89 -8.27
N GLY A 115 40.61 18.10 -9.55
CA GLY A 115 41.08 19.23 -10.38
C GLY A 115 40.55 20.60 -9.95
N GLY A 116 39.44 20.68 -9.22
CA GLY A 116 38.87 21.93 -8.70
C GLY A 116 39.65 22.57 -7.55
N LYS A 117 40.65 21.91 -6.97
CA LYS A 117 41.47 22.43 -5.84
C LYS A 117 42.68 23.26 -6.25
N ARG A 118 42.94 23.45 -7.55
CA ARG A 118 44.13 24.21 -8.01
C ARG A 118 43.90 25.69 -8.34
N ARG A 119 42.70 26.25 -8.15
CA ARG A 119 42.43 27.68 -8.41
C ARG A 119 41.82 28.39 -7.21
N SER A 120 42.51 28.44 -6.07
CA SER A 120 42.32 29.52 -5.07
C SER A 120 43.29 29.32 -3.90
N LEU A 121 44.56 29.72 -4.09
CA LEU A 121 45.45 29.97 -2.98
C LEU A 121 46.17 31.29 -3.25
N ARG A 122 45.69 32.37 -2.64
CA ARG A 122 46.52 33.46 -2.11
C ARG A 122 46.13 33.74 -0.68
N PRO A 123 47.11 33.96 0.21
CA PRO A 123 46.94 33.81 1.64
C PRO A 123 46.55 35.12 2.35
N ARG A 124 45.76 35.01 3.42
CA ARG A 124 45.78 36.00 4.52
C ARG A 124 45.74 35.27 5.86
N SER A 125 46.84 35.53 6.54
CA SER A 125 47.23 35.42 7.95
C SER A 125 46.16 35.07 9.02
N THR A 126 46.39 33.97 9.73
CA THR A 126 46.49 33.62 11.18
C THR A 126 45.73 34.44 12.24
N PRO A 127 45.54 33.97 13.52
CA PRO A 127 45.44 32.60 14.05
C PRO A 127 44.30 32.48 15.12
N HIS A 128 43.89 31.30 15.50
CA HIS A 128 43.75 30.81 16.89
C HIS A 128 43.15 29.38 16.98
N THR A 129 43.99 28.51 17.40
CA THR A 129 43.95 27.49 18.48
C THR A 129 42.72 26.65 18.75
N THR A 130 43.03 25.34 18.78
CA THR A 130 42.62 24.29 19.69
C THR A 130 41.24 23.62 19.49
N ARG A 131 41.24 22.41 18.93
CA ARG A 131 41.02 21.18 19.70
C ARG A 131 40.81 19.95 18.79
N THR A 132 41.91 19.40 18.35
CA THR A 132 41.95 18.05 17.81
C THR A 132 42.41 17.12 18.93
N ARG A 133 41.52 16.24 19.41
CA ARG A 133 41.87 14.95 20.03
C ARG A 133 40.56 14.21 20.39
N ARG A 134 40.23 13.20 19.60
CA ARG A 134 39.66 11.89 19.96
C ARG A 134 38.81 11.38 18.83
N LEU A 135 39.39 10.51 18.08
CA LEU A 135 38.76 9.38 17.40
C LEU A 135 39.81 8.68 16.51
N LYS A 136 40.83 8.13 17.18
CA LYS A 136 41.67 7.07 16.64
C LYS A 136 41.83 6.04 17.75
N SER A 137 40.89 5.14 17.84
CA SER A 137 41.08 3.83 18.49
C SER A 137 39.75 3.07 18.39
N LEU A 138 39.63 2.25 17.36
CA LEU A 138 38.77 1.06 17.32
C LEU A 138 38.77 0.54 15.87
N LEU A 139 39.90 -0.01 15.45
CA LEU A 139 39.99 -0.93 14.32
C LEU A 139 41.40 -1.55 14.31
N GLN A 140 41.62 -2.45 15.24
CA GLN A 140 42.65 -3.47 15.16
C GLN A 140 42.02 -4.75 15.71
N ILE A 141 41.54 -5.59 14.83
CA ILE A 141 41.45 -7.01 15.07
C ILE A 141 42.29 -7.69 14.02
N GLN A 142 43.26 -8.36 14.55
CA GLN A 142 44.39 -9.06 13.98
C GLN A 142 43.94 -10.26 13.15
N VAL A 143 44.51 -10.36 11.96
CA VAL A 143 44.64 -11.59 11.18
C VAL A 143 45.80 -12.39 11.80
N ILE A 144 45.53 -13.62 12.24
CA ILE A 144 46.53 -14.65 12.47
C ILE A 144 46.22 -15.79 11.51
N ALA A 145 47.10 -15.94 10.52
CA ALA A 145 47.23 -17.16 9.76
C ALA A 145 48.23 -18.05 10.50
N ASP A 146 47.90 -19.31 10.63
CA ASP A 146 48.91 -20.36 10.61
C ASP A 146 48.33 -21.69 10.17
N GLY A 147 49.10 -22.33 9.32
CA GLY A 147 48.83 -23.51 8.57
C GLY A 147 49.10 -24.81 9.33
N GLY A 148 48.73 -25.91 8.70
CA GLY A 148 49.11 -27.26 9.07
C GLY A 148 48.15 -28.33 8.54
N GLU A 149 48.47 -28.88 7.42
CA GLU A 149 47.97 -30.17 6.90
C GLU A 149 48.76 -31.35 7.49
N PRO A 150 48.46 -32.61 7.09
CA PRO A 150 47.36 -33.52 7.39
C PRO A 150 47.84 -34.83 7.99
N ILE A 151 46.98 -35.67 8.55
CA ILE A 151 47.25 -37.11 8.73
C ILE A 151 45.97 -37.96 8.58
N ASN A 152 46.12 -38.95 7.69
CA ASN A 152 45.27 -40.08 7.39
C ASN A 152 44.94 -40.97 8.59
N GLY A 153 43.80 -41.66 8.52
CA GLY A 153 43.54 -42.86 9.33
C GLY A 153 42.16 -43.46 9.10
N ASN A 154 42.14 -44.49 8.29
CA ASN A 154 41.08 -45.48 8.03
C ASN A 154 40.44 -46.09 9.27
N GLY A 155 39.19 -46.53 9.15
CA GLY A 155 38.62 -47.58 10.01
C GLY A 155 37.11 -47.79 9.80
N ASN A 156 36.80 -48.76 8.95
CA ASN A 156 35.51 -49.43 8.76
C ASN A 156 34.90 -49.98 10.05
N THR A 157 33.55 -50.09 10.11
CA THR A 157 32.70 -51.34 10.11
C THR A 157 31.31 -50.96 10.63
N GLU A 158 30.32 -51.09 9.83
CA GLU A 158 29.29 -52.12 9.65
C GLU A 158 28.41 -52.45 10.87
N ALA A 159 27.16 -52.38 10.56
CA ALA A 159 26.06 -53.35 10.76
C ALA A 159 25.04 -53.11 11.87
N ALA A 160 23.89 -52.91 11.41
CA ALA A 160 22.68 -53.77 11.35
C ALA A 160 21.67 -53.62 12.50
N GLU A 161 20.48 -53.25 12.05
CA GLU A 161 19.16 -53.87 12.24
C GLU A 161 18.71 -54.30 13.64
N GLN A 162 17.58 -53.87 14.11
CA GLN A 162 16.31 -54.60 14.02
C GLN A 162 15.15 -53.88 14.74
N SER A 163 14.09 -53.82 13.97
CA SER A 163 12.70 -53.65 14.33
C SER A 163 12.24 -54.52 15.52
N LYS A 164 11.23 -54.05 16.24
CA LYS A 164 10.01 -54.84 16.55
C LYS A 164 8.88 -53.97 17.13
N THR A 165 7.79 -54.04 16.43
CA THR A 165 6.36 -53.87 16.71
C THR A 165 5.88 -54.64 17.95
N LEU A 166 4.79 -54.15 18.57
CA LEU A 166 3.50 -54.75 18.98
C LEU A 166 2.93 -53.92 20.12
N GLN A 167 1.80 -53.29 19.96
CA GLN A 167 0.37 -53.68 20.00
C GLN A 167 -0.18 -53.90 21.42
N ASN A 168 -1.25 -53.12 21.67
CA ASN A 168 -2.52 -53.37 22.39
C ASN A 168 -2.42 -53.69 23.89
N ASP A 169 -3.33 -53.33 24.75
CA ASP A 169 -4.79 -53.28 24.79
C ASP A 169 -5.25 -52.49 26.02
N GLU A 170 -6.35 -51.84 25.86
CA GLU A 170 -7.60 -51.67 26.62
C GLU A 170 -7.70 -52.09 28.11
N ASP A 171 -8.48 -51.25 28.75
CA ASP A 171 -9.60 -51.52 29.67
C ASP A 171 -9.51 -51.17 31.15
N ASP A 172 -10.46 -50.31 31.46
CA ASP A 172 -11.50 -50.36 32.52
C ASP A 172 -11.21 -50.10 34.02
N ASP A 173 -11.89 -49.03 34.41
CA ASP A 173 -12.91 -48.96 35.50
C ASP A 173 -12.57 -48.98 37.00
N LYS A 174 -13.18 -48.01 37.65
CA LYS A 174 -13.84 -47.99 38.99
C LYS A 174 -13.10 -47.53 40.25
N ASP A 175 -13.58 -46.37 40.66
CA ASP A 175 -14.23 -46.02 41.95
C ASP A 175 -13.61 -46.47 43.32
N ILE A 176 -13.70 -45.54 44.22
CA ILE A 176 -14.10 -45.58 45.65
C ILE A 176 -13.12 -44.93 46.66
N ALA A 177 -13.54 -43.74 47.05
CA ALA A 177 -13.81 -43.22 48.39
C ALA A 177 -12.80 -43.32 49.56
N LYS A 178 -12.61 -42.14 50.17
CA LYS A 178 -12.59 -41.78 51.60
C LYS A 178 -11.46 -42.31 52.52
N LYS A 179 -10.68 -41.41 53.14
CA LYS A 179 -10.88 -40.96 54.52
C LYS A 179 -9.75 -40.07 55.07
N LYS A 180 -10.21 -39.10 55.83
CA LYS A 180 -9.49 -38.13 56.69
C LYS A 180 -8.38 -38.71 57.57
N LYS A 181 -7.30 -37.90 57.83
CA LYS A 181 -6.92 -37.55 59.22
C LYS A 181 -5.93 -36.38 59.32
N LYS A 182 -6.17 -35.59 60.37
CA LYS A 182 -5.58 -34.32 60.79
C LYS A 182 -4.18 -34.47 61.43
N LYS A 183 -3.50 -33.29 61.45
CA LYS A 183 -2.56 -32.68 62.45
C LYS A 183 -1.15 -32.55 61.91
N SER A 184 -0.37 -31.46 62.10
CA SER A 184 -0.42 -30.27 62.97
C SER A 184 0.66 -29.27 62.52
N LYS A 185 0.48 -28.05 62.91
CA LYS A 185 1.23 -26.79 62.74
C LYS A 185 2.77 -26.86 62.79
N SER A 186 3.43 -26.09 61.88
CA SER A 186 4.47 -25.15 62.32
C SER A 186 4.51 -23.92 61.41
N LYS A 187 4.47 -22.74 62.03
CA LYS A 187 4.51 -21.40 61.40
C LYS A 187 5.94 -21.10 60.95
N LYS A 188 6.10 -20.74 59.66
CA LYS A 188 7.17 -19.87 59.20
C LYS A 188 6.54 -18.74 58.38
N LYS A 189 6.70 -17.50 58.87
CA LYS A 189 6.31 -16.26 58.20
C LYS A 189 7.09 -16.14 56.89
N LYS A 190 6.39 -16.09 55.77
CA LYS A 190 6.85 -15.53 54.51
C LYS A 190 6.07 -14.24 54.25
N ALA A 191 6.79 -13.22 53.85
CA ALA A 191 6.26 -11.91 53.40
C ALA A 191 5.21 -12.06 52.32
N PRO A 192 4.27 -11.07 52.15
CA PRO A 192 3.25 -11.17 51.15
C PRO A 192 3.89 -11.01 49.76
N GLN A 193 3.82 -12.05 48.94
CA GLN A 193 3.88 -11.86 47.50
C GLN A 193 2.58 -11.19 47.09
N GLU A 194 2.68 -9.97 46.61
CA GLU A 194 1.63 -9.33 45.80
C GLU A 194 1.29 -10.29 44.65
N GLN A 195 0.15 -10.93 44.74
CA GLN A 195 -0.52 -11.51 43.61
C GLN A 195 -1.00 -10.33 42.78
N THR A 196 -0.24 -9.97 41.74
CA THR A 196 -0.77 -9.17 40.63
C THR A 196 -1.93 -9.98 40.04
N ASN A 197 -3.14 -9.51 40.33
CA ASN A 197 -4.35 -9.88 39.62
C ASN A 197 -4.06 -9.68 38.11
N PRO A 198 -4.36 -10.63 37.23
CA PRO A 198 -4.41 -10.33 35.81
C PRO A 198 -5.47 -9.25 35.66
N GLN A 199 -5.05 -8.03 35.31
CA GLN A 199 -5.95 -6.95 34.93
C GLN A 199 -6.88 -7.53 33.87
N SER A 200 -8.18 -7.60 34.18
CA SER A 200 -9.20 -7.95 33.22
C SER A 200 -9.10 -6.93 32.07
N MET A 201 -8.73 -7.36 30.89
CA MET A 201 -8.75 -6.53 29.70
C MET A 201 -10.16 -5.92 29.61
N GLN A 202 -10.25 -4.60 29.56
CA GLN A 202 -11.51 -3.91 29.42
C GLN A 202 -12.09 -4.28 28.04
N ALA A 203 -13.31 -4.82 28.02
CA ALA A 203 -14.00 -5.13 26.76
C ALA A 203 -14.49 -3.84 26.08
N GLN A 204 -14.48 -3.83 24.74
CA GLN A 204 -15.06 -2.74 23.96
C GLN A 204 -16.56 -2.62 24.20
N THR A 205 -17.08 -1.41 24.14
CA THR A 205 -18.53 -1.15 24.19
C THR A 205 -19.24 -1.50 22.88
N ASP A 206 -20.57 -1.64 22.92
CA ASP A 206 -21.42 -1.77 21.74
C ASP A 206 -22.49 -0.65 21.75
N PRO A 207 -22.44 0.34 20.82
CA PRO A 207 -21.43 0.57 19.78
C PRO A 207 -20.04 0.87 20.32
N PRO A 208 -18.99 0.58 19.57
CA PRO A 208 -17.61 0.75 20.02
C PRO A 208 -17.28 2.22 20.28
N SER A 209 -16.73 2.51 21.46
CA SER A 209 -16.52 3.88 21.87
C SER A 209 -15.24 4.12 22.67
N ILE A 210 -14.57 3.08 23.12
CA ILE A 210 -13.32 3.18 23.88
C ILE A 210 -12.15 3.23 22.90
N PRO A 211 -11.28 4.24 22.97
CA PRO A 211 -10.07 4.25 22.15
C PRO A 211 -9.26 2.97 22.28
N VAL A 212 -8.72 2.49 21.17
CA VAL A 212 -7.96 1.22 21.17
C VAL A 212 -6.75 1.28 22.11
N VAL A 213 -6.11 2.46 22.25
CA VAL A 213 -5.00 2.65 23.20
C VAL A 213 -5.38 2.40 24.65
N ASP A 214 -6.62 2.65 25.02
CA ASP A 214 -7.12 2.44 26.38
C ASP A 214 -7.46 0.95 26.64
N LEU A 215 -7.73 0.18 25.58
CA LEU A 215 -7.94 -1.27 25.65
C LEU A 215 -6.63 -2.05 25.77
N PHE A 216 -5.50 -1.47 25.33
CA PHE A 216 -4.18 -2.07 25.34
C PHE A 216 -3.19 -1.25 26.19
N PRO A 217 -3.32 -1.24 27.51
CA PRO A 217 -2.51 -0.39 28.38
C PRO A 217 -1.02 -0.76 28.40
N SER A 218 -0.66 -1.94 27.91
CA SER A 218 0.74 -2.33 27.68
C SER A 218 1.41 -1.57 26.54
N GLY A 219 0.62 -0.91 25.66
CA GLY A 219 1.09 -0.30 24.41
C GLY A 219 1.48 -1.33 23.34
N GLU A 220 1.22 -2.63 23.56
CA GLU A 220 1.42 -3.69 22.57
C GLU A 220 0.07 -4.14 22.02
N PHE A 221 -0.05 -4.09 20.69
CA PHE A 221 -1.27 -4.45 19.98
C PHE A 221 -1.18 -5.85 19.39
N LEU A 222 -2.34 -6.45 19.08
CA LEU A 222 -2.42 -7.81 18.57
C LEU A 222 -1.72 -7.95 17.22
N GLU A 223 -0.94 -9.02 17.09
CA GLU A 223 -0.41 -9.43 15.79
C GLU A 223 -1.55 -9.80 14.84
N GLY A 224 -1.32 -9.57 13.54
CA GLY A 224 -2.16 -10.11 12.48
C GLY A 224 -1.94 -11.62 12.32
N GLU A 225 -2.50 -12.19 11.26
CA GLU A 225 -2.22 -13.59 10.92
C GLU A 225 -0.77 -13.75 10.48
N ILE A 226 -0.04 -14.62 11.16
CA ILE A 226 1.36 -14.93 10.84
C ILE A 226 1.41 -16.10 9.87
N GLN A 227 2.06 -15.91 8.72
CA GLN A 227 2.32 -16.93 7.73
C GLN A 227 3.84 -17.14 7.58
N PRO A 228 4.34 -18.39 7.62
CA PRO A 228 5.75 -18.67 7.37
C PRO A 228 6.10 -18.43 5.90
N TYR A 229 7.33 -18.05 5.61
CA TYR A 229 7.84 -18.08 4.25
C TYR A 229 8.01 -19.51 3.77
N LYS A 230 8.01 -19.70 2.44
CA LYS A 230 8.19 -20.98 1.76
C LYS A 230 9.64 -21.15 1.29
N ASP A 231 10.02 -22.41 1.08
CA ASP A 231 11.24 -22.85 0.39
C ASP A 231 12.52 -22.09 0.80
N ASP A 232 13.13 -21.36 -0.13
CA ASP A 232 14.42 -20.69 0.03
C ASP A 232 14.46 -19.64 1.16
N ASN A 233 13.30 -19.22 1.64
CA ASN A 233 13.17 -18.24 2.72
C ASN A 233 12.94 -18.84 4.13
N LEU A 234 12.81 -20.16 4.26
CA LEU A 234 12.59 -20.83 5.57
C LEU A 234 13.73 -20.58 6.57
N TRP A 235 14.97 -20.40 6.09
CA TRP A 235 16.13 -20.12 6.93
C TRP A 235 16.00 -18.82 7.73
N ARG A 236 15.18 -17.87 7.28
CA ARG A 236 14.98 -16.56 7.90
C ARG A 236 14.46 -16.68 9.33
N SER A 237 13.60 -17.64 9.62
CA SER A 237 13.05 -17.90 10.96
C SER A 237 14.12 -18.32 11.98
N THR A 238 15.21 -18.93 11.52
CA THR A 238 16.33 -19.40 12.37
C THR A 238 17.52 -18.43 12.39
N SER A 239 17.57 -17.46 11.49
CA SER A 239 18.65 -16.46 11.40
C SER A 239 18.63 -15.51 12.60
N GLU A 240 19.77 -15.38 13.29
CA GLU A 240 19.94 -14.42 14.39
C GLU A 240 19.82 -12.97 13.91
N GLU A 241 20.43 -12.66 12.74
CA GLU A 241 20.33 -11.36 12.11
C GLU A 241 18.87 -10.95 11.85
N LYS A 242 18.07 -11.87 11.31
CA LYS A 242 16.66 -11.58 10.99
C LYS A 242 15.82 -11.39 12.26
N ARG A 243 16.11 -12.13 13.32
CA ARG A 243 15.45 -11.94 14.63
C ARG A 243 15.82 -10.62 15.28
N GLU A 244 17.06 -10.15 15.12
CA GLU A 244 17.47 -8.84 15.62
C GLU A 244 16.79 -7.70 14.83
N LEU A 245 16.65 -7.82 13.52
CA LEU A 245 15.87 -6.88 12.70
C LEU A 245 14.40 -6.82 13.15
N GLU A 246 13.76 -7.96 13.42
CA GLU A 246 12.41 -8.00 14.01
C GLU A 246 12.30 -7.18 15.31
N ARG A 247 13.33 -7.28 16.16
CA ARG A 247 13.35 -6.55 17.43
C ARG A 247 13.49 -5.04 17.23
N VAL A 248 14.27 -4.63 16.24
CA VAL A 248 14.50 -3.21 15.91
C VAL A 248 13.24 -2.58 15.32
N GLU A 249 12.51 -3.31 14.46
CA GLU A 249 11.30 -2.83 13.78
C GLU A 249 10.02 -2.90 14.65
N LYS A 250 10.09 -3.46 15.85
CA LYS A 250 8.93 -3.62 16.76
C LYS A 250 8.11 -2.33 16.97
N PRO A 251 8.70 -1.11 17.11
CA PRO A 251 7.92 0.11 17.25
C PRO A 251 7.03 0.41 16.03
N MET A 252 7.55 0.19 14.82
CA MET A 252 6.79 0.36 13.58
C MET A 252 5.67 -0.70 13.48
N TYR A 253 5.95 -1.95 13.86
CA TYR A 253 4.92 -2.99 13.92
C TYR A 253 3.78 -2.62 14.88
N ASN A 254 4.08 -2.03 16.03
CA ASN A 254 3.06 -1.57 16.95
C ASN A 254 2.20 -0.44 16.37
N SER A 255 2.78 0.49 15.61
CA SER A 255 2.00 1.55 14.95
C SER A 255 1.02 0.96 13.93
N VAL A 256 1.47 0.05 13.07
CA VAL A 256 0.58 -0.57 12.07
C VAL A 256 -0.47 -1.49 12.73
N ARG A 257 -0.11 -2.24 13.78
CA ARG A 257 -1.03 -3.11 14.52
C ARG A 257 -2.12 -2.30 15.26
N ARG A 258 -1.77 -1.14 15.81
CA ARG A 258 -2.76 -0.22 16.37
C ARG A 258 -3.75 0.24 15.31
N ALA A 259 -3.27 0.64 14.14
CA ALA A 259 -4.14 1.01 13.03
C ALA A 259 -5.02 -0.18 12.57
N ALA A 260 -4.45 -1.38 12.48
CA ALA A 260 -5.16 -2.60 12.10
C ALA A 260 -6.23 -3.00 13.13
N GLU A 261 -5.96 -2.84 14.44
CA GLU A 261 -6.94 -3.14 15.47
C GLU A 261 -8.15 -2.20 15.41
N VAL A 262 -7.92 -0.91 15.19
CA VAL A 262 -9.01 0.04 14.93
C VAL A 262 -9.83 -0.41 13.72
N HIS A 263 -9.15 -0.78 12.63
CA HIS A 263 -9.82 -1.23 11.40
C HIS A 263 -10.70 -2.47 11.66
N ARG A 264 -10.18 -3.49 12.37
CA ARG A 264 -10.93 -4.71 12.73
C ARG A 264 -12.18 -4.39 13.53
N GLN A 265 -12.07 -3.56 14.58
CA GLN A 265 -13.21 -3.20 15.43
C GLN A 265 -14.27 -2.39 14.68
N VAL A 266 -13.86 -1.43 13.86
CA VAL A 266 -14.78 -0.64 13.02
C VAL A 266 -15.47 -1.53 11.99
N ARG A 267 -14.71 -2.39 11.29
CA ARG A 267 -15.24 -3.32 10.29
C ARG A 267 -16.29 -4.25 10.90
N LYS A 268 -16.01 -4.84 12.06
CA LYS A 268 -16.96 -5.71 12.78
C LYS A 268 -18.23 -4.96 13.18
N TYR A 269 -18.11 -3.77 13.72
CA TYR A 269 -19.25 -2.93 14.08
C TYR A 269 -20.10 -2.57 12.85
N ILE A 270 -19.46 -2.09 11.78
CA ILE A 270 -20.18 -1.68 10.57
C ILE A 270 -20.91 -2.87 9.94
N LYS A 271 -20.26 -4.04 9.81
CA LYS A 271 -20.92 -5.27 9.34
C LYS A 271 -22.18 -5.60 10.14
N GLY A 272 -22.16 -5.35 11.45
CA GLY A 272 -23.31 -5.63 12.35
C GLY A 272 -24.50 -4.69 12.17
N ILE A 273 -24.28 -3.47 11.68
CA ILE A 273 -25.34 -2.47 11.52
C ILE A 273 -25.84 -2.29 10.08
N LEU A 274 -25.09 -2.82 9.09
CA LEU A 274 -25.43 -2.71 7.68
C LEU A 274 -26.80 -3.34 7.38
N ARG A 275 -27.67 -2.60 6.66
CA ARG A 275 -28.97 -3.07 6.19
C ARG A 275 -29.42 -2.28 4.97
N PRO A 276 -30.25 -2.85 4.10
CA PRO A 276 -30.91 -2.09 3.04
C PRO A 276 -31.71 -0.91 3.61
N GLY A 277 -31.77 0.18 2.86
CA GLY A 277 -32.44 1.41 3.26
C GLY A 277 -31.54 2.45 3.95
N MET A 278 -30.27 2.12 4.24
CA MET A 278 -29.31 3.10 4.78
C MET A 278 -28.90 4.11 3.72
N LEU A 279 -28.83 5.40 4.10
CA LEU A 279 -28.25 6.44 3.26
C LEU A 279 -26.72 6.26 3.24
N MET A 280 -26.12 6.27 2.04
CA MET A 280 -24.68 6.02 1.91
C MET A 280 -23.82 7.07 2.63
N THR A 281 -24.31 8.33 2.69
CA THR A 281 -23.63 9.37 3.47
C THR A 281 -23.61 9.04 4.97
N ASP A 282 -24.74 8.60 5.54
CA ASP A 282 -24.84 8.27 6.97
C ASP A 282 -23.95 7.06 7.31
N LEU A 283 -23.87 6.08 6.40
CA LEU A 283 -22.98 4.95 6.54
C LEU A 283 -21.50 5.41 6.61
N CYS A 284 -21.06 6.22 5.64
CA CYS A 284 -19.69 6.73 5.62
C CYS A 284 -19.37 7.57 6.86
N GLU A 285 -20.26 8.47 7.27
CA GLU A 285 -20.04 9.31 8.45
C GLU A 285 -20.01 8.48 9.74
N THR A 286 -20.84 7.46 9.87
CA THR A 286 -20.83 6.54 11.02
C THR A 286 -19.51 5.79 11.11
N LEU A 287 -19.06 5.21 9.99
CA LEU A 287 -17.78 4.52 9.90
C LEU A 287 -16.61 5.45 10.25
N GLU A 288 -16.53 6.58 9.56
CA GLU A 288 -15.45 7.56 9.71
C GLU A 288 -15.36 8.15 11.12
N ASN A 289 -16.51 8.46 11.74
CA ASN A 289 -16.56 8.96 13.12
C ASN A 289 -16.16 7.88 14.12
N THR A 290 -16.49 6.63 13.86
CA THR A 290 -16.03 5.49 14.68
C THR A 290 -14.53 5.31 14.57
N VAL A 291 -13.96 5.35 13.34
CA VAL A 291 -12.50 5.32 13.15
C VAL A 291 -11.83 6.43 13.94
N ARG A 292 -12.26 7.69 13.77
CA ARG A 292 -11.67 8.86 14.45
C ARG A 292 -11.65 8.70 15.97
N LYS A 293 -12.75 8.18 16.52
CA LYS A 293 -12.89 7.95 17.95
C LYS A 293 -11.96 6.84 18.44
N LEU A 294 -11.97 5.68 17.80
CA LEU A 294 -11.21 4.52 18.25
C LEU A 294 -9.70 4.68 18.07
N ILE A 295 -9.28 5.40 17.02
CA ILE A 295 -7.85 5.65 16.76
C ILE A 295 -7.31 6.79 17.63
N SER A 296 -8.18 7.56 18.31
CA SER A 296 -7.83 8.83 18.99
C SER A 296 -7.23 9.81 17.98
N GLU A 297 -8.03 10.20 16.97
CA GLU A 297 -7.55 11.04 15.86
C GLU A 297 -6.75 12.24 16.36
N ASN A 298 -5.52 12.38 15.84
CA ASN A 298 -4.60 13.45 16.19
C ASN A 298 -3.82 13.93 14.94
N GLY A 299 -4.46 14.75 14.11
CA GLY A 299 -3.85 15.32 12.91
C GLY A 299 -3.22 14.26 12.01
N LEU A 300 -1.92 14.40 11.76
CA LEU A 300 -1.16 13.44 10.93
C LEU A 300 -0.51 12.31 11.74
N GLU A 301 -0.60 12.32 13.07
CA GLU A 301 -0.04 11.26 13.90
C GLU A 301 -0.92 9.99 13.87
N ALA A 302 -2.24 10.15 13.91
CA ALA A 302 -3.17 9.03 13.84
C ALA A 302 -4.52 9.48 13.28
N GLY A 303 -5.11 8.70 12.37
CA GLY A 303 -6.37 9.05 11.75
C GLY A 303 -6.79 8.15 10.60
N ILE A 304 -7.65 8.70 9.76
CA ILE A 304 -8.11 8.07 8.52
C ILE A 304 -7.02 8.25 7.45
N ALA A 305 -6.67 7.17 6.76
CA ALA A 305 -5.63 7.19 5.73
C ALA A 305 -6.15 7.67 4.36
N PHE A 306 -7.41 7.36 4.03
CA PHE A 306 -8.07 7.78 2.80
C PHE A 306 -9.60 7.75 2.96
N PRO A 307 -10.38 8.38 2.05
CA PRO A 307 -11.84 8.41 2.15
C PRO A 307 -12.46 7.03 2.10
N THR A 308 -13.53 6.82 2.87
CA THR A 308 -14.29 5.57 2.83
C THR A 308 -14.92 5.37 1.45
N GLY A 309 -14.41 4.41 0.68
CA GLY A 309 -15.03 3.91 -0.54
C GLY A 309 -16.26 3.08 -0.17
N CYS A 310 -17.39 3.34 -0.84
CA CYS A 310 -18.60 2.53 -0.71
C CYS A 310 -19.23 2.31 -2.09
N SER A 311 -18.39 1.87 -3.01
CA SER A 311 -18.70 1.70 -4.44
C SER A 311 -19.76 0.63 -4.68
N LEU A 312 -20.82 0.95 -5.45
CA LEU A 312 -21.95 0.07 -5.70
C LEU A 312 -21.88 -0.60 -7.08
N ASN A 313 -22.26 -1.85 -7.13
CA ASN A 313 -22.54 -2.63 -8.34
C ASN A 313 -21.36 -2.61 -9.34
N TRP A 314 -21.51 -1.95 -10.50
CA TRP A 314 -20.49 -1.86 -11.54
C TRP A 314 -19.36 -0.86 -11.25
N VAL A 315 -19.48 -0.05 -10.19
CA VAL A 315 -18.42 0.83 -9.72
C VAL A 315 -17.46 -0.01 -8.89
N ALA A 316 -16.23 -0.18 -9.35
CA ALA A 316 -15.24 -1.01 -8.68
C ALA A 316 -14.62 -0.31 -7.47
N ALA A 317 -14.19 0.94 -7.63
CA ALA A 317 -13.46 1.68 -6.60
C ALA A 317 -13.64 3.19 -6.73
N HIS A 318 -13.12 3.95 -5.76
CA HIS A 318 -13.00 5.41 -5.72
C HIS A 318 -14.34 6.16 -5.70
N TRP A 319 -15.42 5.53 -5.23
CA TRP A 319 -16.68 6.23 -5.03
C TRP A 319 -17.00 6.38 -3.55
N THR A 320 -17.26 7.61 -3.14
CA THR A 320 -17.87 7.99 -1.86
C THR A 320 -18.90 9.09 -2.12
N PRO A 321 -20.01 9.17 -1.37
CA PRO A 321 -21.01 10.21 -1.59
C PRO A 321 -20.41 11.59 -1.34
N ASN A 322 -20.67 12.54 -2.24
CA ASN A 322 -20.42 13.95 -1.99
C ASN A 322 -21.54 14.54 -1.10
N THR A 323 -21.30 15.68 -0.48
CA THR A 323 -22.31 16.36 0.33
C THR A 323 -23.60 16.59 -0.44
N GLY A 324 -24.72 16.10 0.12
CA GLY A 324 -26.04 16.20 -0.51
C GLY A 324 -26.42 15.03 -1.40
N ASP A 325 -25.56 14.03 -1.55
CA ASP A 325 -25.89 12.75 -2.19
C ASP A 325 -27.05 12.06 -1.46
N LYS A 326 -27.96 11.44 -2.22
CA LYS A 326 -29.18 10.77 -1.73
C LYS A 326 -29.20 9.27 -2.02
N THR A 327 -28.08 8.71 -2.41
CA THR A 327 -27.96 7.27 -2.69
C THR A 327 -28.25 6.47 -1.44
N VAL A 328 -29.13 5.48 -1.58
CA VAL A 328 -29.59 4.58 -0.52
C VAL A 328 -29.22 3.15 -0.90
N LEU A 329 -28.59 2.44 0.01
CA LEU A 329 -28.22 1.03 -0.14
C LEU A 329 -29.46 0.16 -0.34
N GLN A 330 -29.48 -0.66 -1.40
CA GLN A 330 -30.60 -1.54 -1.76
C GLN A 330 -30.26 -3.00 -1.42
N TYR A 331 -31.29 -3.85 -1.38
CA TYR A 331 -31.14 -5.29 -1.12
C TYR A 331 -30.30 -6.01 -2.19
N ASP A 332 -30.45 -5.60 -3.45
CA ASP A 332 -29.75 -6.19 -4.60
C ASP A 332 -28.46 -5.46 -4.96
N ASP A 333 -27.95 -4.57 -4.10
CA ASP A 333 -26.66 -3.92 -4.31
C ASP A 333 -25.50 -4.82 -3.86
N VAL A 334 -24.42 -4.76 -4.63
CA VAL A 334 -23.10 -5.30 -4.28
C VAL A 334 -22.19 -4.12 -3.94
N MET A 335 -21.95 -3.91 -2.64
CA MET A 335 -21.19 -2.77 -2.12
C MET A 335 -19.77 -3.17 -1.75
N LYS A 336 -18.76 -2.52 -2.32
CA LYS A 336 -17.37 -2.58 -1.88
C LYS A 336 -17.17 -1.52 -0.82
N LEU A 337 -16.92 -1.96 0.41
CA LEU A 337 -16.59 -1.07 1.53
C LEU A 337 -15.11 -1.13 1.77
N ASP A 338 -14.45 0.00 1.53
CA ASP A 338 -13.01 0.15 1.49
C ASP A 338 -12.61 1.36 2.32
N PHE A 339 -11.79 1.18 3.35
CA PHE A 339 -11.35 2.29 4.19
C PHE A 339 -9.98 2.02 4.82
N GLY A 340 -9.23 3.09 5.00
CA GLY A 340 -7.89 3.03 5.56
C GLY A 340 -7.75 3.75 6.88
N THR A 341 -6.87 3.21 7.72
CA THR A 341 -6.46 3.80 9.00
C THR A 341 -4.95 3.96 9.01
N HIS A 342 -4.42 4.93 9.78
CA HIS A 342 -2.99 5.06 9.95
C HIS A 342 -2.59 5.51 11.35
N VAL A 343 -1.40 5.11 11.77
CA VAL A 343 -0.68 5.64 12.94
C VAL A 343 0.73 5.98 12.48
N ASP A 344 1.17 7.21 12.70
CA ASP A 344 2.47 7.73 12.25
C ASP A 344 2.74 7.54 10.76
N GLY A 345 1.69 7.53 9.94
CA GLY A 345 1.77 7.28 8.51
C GLY A 345 1.93 5.80 8.11
N CYS A 346 1.96 4.87 9.05
CA CYS A 346 1.85 3.44 8.78
C CYS A 346 0.39 3.12 8.44
N ILE A 347 0.11 2.96 7.15
CA ILE A 347 -1.25 2.80 6.62
C ILE A 347 -1.65 1.33 6.67
N VAL A 348 -2.89 1.09 7.08
CA VAL A 348 -3.61 -0.17 6.89
C VAL A 348 -4.72 0.07 5.89
N ASP A 349 -4.65 -0.64 4.79
CA ASP A 349 -5.60 -0.66 3.68
C ASP A 349 -6.33 -2.00 3.68
N CYS A 350 -7.65 -1.98 3.70
CA CYS A 350 -8.42 -3.23 3.71
C CYS A 350 -9.86 -2.99 3.27
N ALA A 351 -10.31 -3.81 2.33
CA ALA A 351 -11.64 -3.75 1.77
C ALA A 351 -12.35 -5.09 1.83
N PHE A 352 -13.69 -5.02 1.86
CA PHE A 352 -14.56 -6.18 1.77
C PHE A 352 -15.85 -5.84 1.04
N THR A 353 -16.47 -6.84 0.44
CA THR A 353 -17.75 -6.68 -0.24
C THR A 353 -18.91 -7.15 0.62
N VAL A 354 -20.01 -6.41 0.57
CA VAL A 354 -21.29 -6.74 1.21
C VAL A 354 -22.36 -6.86 0.14
N ALA A 355 -23.12 -7.94 0.17
CA ALA A 355 -24.35 -8.14 -0.56
C ALA A 355 -25.37 -8.79 0.38
N PHE A 356 -26.65 -8.42 0.25
CA PHE A 356 -27.73 -9.02 1.07
C PHE A 356 -28.44 -10.15 0.32
N ASN A 357 -28.40 -10.11 -1.01
CA ASN A 357 -28.97 -11.15 -1.85
C ASN A 357 -27.93 -12.26 -2.08
N PRO A 358 -28.21 -13.52 -1.63
CA PRO A 358 -27.25 -14.62 -1.71
C PRO A 358 -26.90 -15.05 -3.15
N MET A 359 -27.65 -14.56 -4.16
CA MET A 359 -27.26 -14.83 -5.56
C MET A 359 -25.87 -14.27 -5.91
N PHE A 360 -25.34 -13.33 -5.13
CA PHE A 360 -24.00 -12.76 -5.34
C PHE A 360 -22.89 -13.49 -4.57
N ASP A 361 -23.21 -14.45 -3.71
CA ASP A 361 -22.23 -15.16 -2.88
C ASP A 361 -21.07 -15.75 -3.71
N PRO A 362 -21.30 -16.40 -4.87
CA PRO A 362 -20.18 -16.91 -5.69
C PRO A 362 -19.25 -15.80 -6.23
N LEU A 363 -19.78 -14.60 -6.51
CA LEU A 363 -18.99 -13.45 -6.93
C LEU A 363 -18.10 -12.93 -5.78
N LEU A 364 -18.65 -12.88 -4.57
CA LEU A 364 -17.92 -12.47 -3.37
C LEU A 364 -16.84 -13.50 -3.03
N GLU A 365 -17.18 -14.80 -3.13
CA GLU A 365 -16.25 -15.89 -2.88
C GLU A 365 -15.05 -15.84 -3.84
N ALA A 366 -15.31 -15.63 -5.14
CA ALA A 366 -14.27 -15.54 -6.16
C ALA A 366 -13.19 -14.50 -5.80
N SER A 367 -13.59 -13.29 -5.42
CA SER A 367 -12.65 -12.25 -5.03
C SER A 367 -11.98 -12.53 -3.68
N ARG A 368 -12.69 -13.10 -2.71
CA ARG A 368 -12.12 -13.47 -1.40
C ARG A 368 -11.04 -14.53 -1.54
N GLU A 369 -11.31 -15.61 -2.26
CA GLU A 369 -10.35 -16.69 -2.47
C GLU A 369 -9.17 -16.26 -3.34
N ALA A 370 -9.41 -15.39 -4.33
CA ALA A 370 -8.35 -14.80 -5.13
C ALA A 370 -7.41 -13.91 -4.28
N THR A 371 -7.98 -13.11 -3.35
CA THR A 371 -7.19 -12.31 -2.39
C THR A 371 -6.38 -13.22 -1.46
N ASN A 372 -7.00 -14.26 -0.89
CA ASN A 372 -6.32 -15.24 -0.05
C ASN A 372 -5.17 -15.94 -0.80
N THR A 373 -5.39 -16.27 -2.08
CA THR A 373 -4.36 -16.84 -2.94
C THR A 373 -3.22 -15.85 -3.18
N GLY A 374 -3.52 -14.60 -3.49
CA GLY A 374 -2.52 -13.54 -3.63
C GLY A 374 -1.68 -13.38 -2.37
N ILE A 375 -2.31 -13.36 -1.20
CA ILE A 375 -1.62 -13.32 0.10
C ILE A 375 -0.72 -14.54 0.29
N LYS A 376 -1.23 -15.73 -0.01
CA LYS A 376 -0.48 -16.99 0.14
C LYS A 376 0.76 -17.03 -0.74
N GLU A 377 0.64 -16.59 -1.99
CA GLU A 377 1.73 -16.59 -2.96
C GLU A 377 2.71 -15.42 -2.79
N SER A 378 2.32 -14.34 -2.12
CA SER A 378 3.20 -13.21 -1.79
C SER A 378 4.32 -13.63 -0.84
N GLY A 379 5.51 -13.06 -1.01
CA GLY A 379 6.67 -13.32 -0.16
C GLY A 379 7.93 -12.61 -0.65
N ILE A 380 8.98 -12.61 0.17
CA ILE A 380 10.28 -12.04 -0.19
C ILE A 380 10.83 -12.78 -1.41
N ASP A 381 11.37 -12.04 -2.37
CA ASP A 381 11.90 -12.49 -3.66
C ASP A 381 10.86 -13.03 -4.66
N VAL A 382 9.56 -13.03 -4.32
CA VAL A 382 8.48 -13.40 -5.23
C VAL A 382 8.26 -12.28 -6.26
N ARG A 383 8.12 -12.66 -7.54
CA ARG A 383 7.79 -11.70 -8.61
C ARG A 383 6.31 -11.34 -8.54
N LEU A 384 6.02 -10.05 -8.69
CA LEU A 384 4.65 -9.54 -8.64
C LEU A 384 3.74 -10.17 -9.70
N CYS A 385 4.27 -10.45 -10.91
CA CYS A 385 3.52 -11.12 -11.98
C CYS A 385 3.14 -12.58 -11.65
N ASP A 386 3.90 -13.27 -10.79
CA ASP A 386 3.58 -14.65 -10.40
C ASP A 386 2.39 -14.65 -9.43
N VAL A 387 2.34 -13.67 -8.52
CA VAL A 387 1.18 -13.44 -7.66
C VAL A 387 -0.07 -13.17 -8.51
N GLY A 388 0.04 -12.29 -9.52
CA GLY A 388 -1.06 -11.96 -10.43
C GLY A 388 -1.57 -13.15 -11.24
N ALA A 389 -0.67 -14.03 -11.67
CA ALA A 389 -1.06 -15.24 -12.40
C ALA A 389 -1.88 -16.20 -11.52
N ALA A 390 -1.48 -16.40 -10.26
CA ALA A 390 -2.19 -17.23 -9.30
C ALA A 390 -3.56 -16.64 -8.93
N ILE A 391 -3.64 -15.32 -8.75
CA ILE A 391 -4.90 -14.61 -8.50
C ILE A 391 -5.89 -14.83 -9.65
N GLN A 392 -5.45 -14.64 -10.90
CA GLN A 392 -6.32 -14.82 -12.07
C GLN A 392 -6.84 -16.24 -12.20
N GLU A 393 -5.99 -17.24 -11.99
CA GLU A 393 -6.37 -18.65 -12.09
C GLU A 393 -7.52 -18.98 -11.14
N VAL A 394 -7.44 -18.55 -9.90
CA VAL A 394 -8.51 -18.76 -8.92
C VAL A 394 -9.75 -17.93 -9.26
N MET A 395 -9.59 -16.62 -9.53
CA MET A 395 -10.69 -15.71 -9.81
C MET A 395 -11.55 -16.20 -10.99
N GLU A 396 -10.92 -16.56 -12.09
CA GLU A 396 -11.61 -16.93 -13.32
C GLU A 396 -12.05 -18.40 -13.36
N SER A 397 -11.84 -19.17 -12.28
CA SER A 397 -12.43 -20.50 -12.10
C SER A 397 -13.89 -20.46 -11.63
N TYR A 398 -14.38 -19.28 -11.23
CA TYR A 398 -15.74 -19.09 -10.70
C TYR A 398 -16.74 -18.66 -11.77
N GLU A 399 -17.98 -19.10 -11.57
CA GLU A 399 -19.16 -18.64 -12.30
C GLU A 399 -20.20 -18.16 -11.31
N VAL A 400 -21.03 -17.22 -11.72
CA VAL A 400 -22.15 -16.72 -10.92
C VAL A 400 -23.41 -16.66 -11.75
N GLU A 401 -24.51 -17.20 -11.20
CA GLU A 401 -25.84 -17.10 -11.81
C GLU A 401 -26.60 -15.93 -11.21
N ILE A 402 -26.99 -14.98 -12.06
CA ILE A 402 -27.74 -13.79 -11.66
C ILE A 402 -29.01 -13.74 -12.51
N ASN A 403 -30.17 -13.84 -11.87
CA ASN A 403 -31.48 -13.82 -12.52
C ASN A 403 -31.62 -14.85 -13.69
N GLY A 404 -31.13 -16.06 -13.48
CA GLY A 404 -31.21 -17.16 -14.47
C GLY A 404 -30.20 -17.05 -15.61
N LYS A 405 -29.23 -16.15 -15.51
CA LYS A 405 -28.15 -16.00 -16.46
C LYS A 405 -26.80 -16.26 -15.80
N VAL A 406 -26.04 -17.19 -16.35
CA VAL A 406 -24.68 -17.50 -15.89
C VAL A 406 -23.66 -16.53 -16.49
N TYR A 407 -22.80 -16.01 -15.63
CA TYR A 407 -21.68 -15.14 -15.99
C TYR A 407 -20.38 -15.77 -15.53
N GLN A 408 -19.42 -15.84 -16.43
CA GLN A 408 -18.05 -16.15 -16.08
C GLN A 408 -17.46 -14.98 -15.30
N VAL A 409 -16.92 -15.22 -14.12
CA VAL A 409 -16.22 -14.21 -13.33
C VAL A 409 -14.89 -13.85 -14.02
N LYS A 410 -14.55 -12.58 -14.02
CA LYS A 410 -13.33 -12.05 -14.63
C LYS A 410 -12.56 -11.18 -13.65
N SER A 411 -11.24 -11.33 -13.65
CA SER A 411 -10.36 -10.34 -13.02
C SER A 411 -10.41 -9.01 -13.77
N ILE A 412 -10.47 -7.89 -13.05
CA ILE A 412 -10.39 -6.56 -13.66
C ILE A 412 -8.93 -6.23 -13.97
N ARG A 413 -8.54 -6.42 -15.23
CA ARG A 413 -7.13 -6.43 -15.68
C ARG A 413 -6.36 -5.12 -15.55
N ASN A 414 -7.02 -4.01 -15.31
CA ASN A 414 -6.42 -2.69 -15.14
C ASN A 414 -6.63 -2.13 -13.72
N LEU A 415 -6.92 -3.00 -12.75
CA LEU A 415 -6.80 -2.75 -11.33
C LEU A 415 -5.74 -3.67 -10.75
N ASN A 416 -5.01 -3.18 -9.76
CA ASN A 416 -3.88 -3.88 -9.18
C ASN A 416 -3.83 -3.59 -7.68
N GLY A 417 -3.37 -4.54 -6.89
CA GLY A 417 -2.81 -4.25 -5.59
C GLY A 417 -1.53 -3.40 -5.71
N HIS A 418 -1.00 -2.93 -4.61
CA HIS A 418 0.12 -2.00 -4.63
C HIS A 418 0.99 -2.08 -3.38
N SER A 419 2.23 -1.58 -3.46
CA SER A 419 3.04 -1.34 -2.28
C SER A 419 2.54 -0.11 -1.54
N ILE A 420 2.69 -0.12 -0.21
CA ILE A 420 2.29 0.97 0.69
C ILE A 420 3.54 1.53 1.37
N GLY A 421 3.68 2.86 1.36
CA GLY A 421 4.73 3.58 2.05
C GLY A 421 4.19 4.44 3.19
N ARG A 422 5.10 5.02 3.95
CA ARG A 422 4.73 5.92 5.04
C ARG A 422 4.09 7.21 4.49
N TYR A 423 2.82 7.48 4.86
CA TYR A 423 1.98 8.56 4.29
C TYR A 423 1.82 8.48 2.77
N GLN A 424 2.02 7.31 2.20
CA GLN A 424 1.94 7.09 0.76
C GLN A 424 1.20 5.79 0.48
N ILE A 425 -0.04 5.92 0.04
CA ILE A 425 -0.91 4.76 -0.21
C ILE A 425 -0.40 3.94 -1.41
N HIS A 426 0.08 4.56 -2.47
CA HIS A 426 0.68 3.92 -3.63
C HIS A 426 2.18 4.21 -3.66
N ALA A 427 3.02 3.24 -3.28
CA ALA A 427 4.46 3.43 -3.10
C ALA A 427 5.31 2.89 -4.28
N GLY A 428 4.72 2.76 -5.46
CA GLY A 428 5.43 2.58 -6.73
C GLY A 428 5.46 1.16 -7.29
N LYS A 429 5.30 0.09 -6.49
CA LYS A 429 5.15 -1.29 -7.02
C LYS A 429 3.66 -1.62 -7.17
N SER A 430 3.29 -2.26 -8.29
CA SER A 430 1.93 -2.72 -8.57
C SER A 430 1.85 -4.24 -8.54
N VAL A 431 0.88 -4.79 -7.80
CA VAL A 431 0.59 -6.23 -7.75
C VAL A 431 -0.52 -6.53 -8.76
N PRO A 432 -0.22 -7.07 -9.94
CA PRO A 432 -1.27 -7.36 -10.92
C PRO A 432 -2.22 -8.43 -10.40
N ILE A 433 -3.46 -8.41 -10.88
CA ILE A 433 -4.47 -9.45 -10.60
C ILE A 433 -4.79 -10.30 -11.81
N VAL A 434 -3.92 -10.23 -12.82
CA VAL A 434 -3.94 -11.03 -14.04
C VAL A 434 -2.52 -11.44 -14.40
N LYS A 435 -2.41 -12.49 -15.21
CA LYS A 435 -1.13 -13.00 -15.72
C LYS A 435 -0.40 -11.95 -16.55
N GLY A 436 0.89 -11.80 -16.29
CA GLY A 436 1.77 -10.84 -16.99
C GLY A 436 2.08 -9.60 -16.15
N GLY A 437 2.63 -8.56 -16.76
CA GLY A 437 2.94 -7.30 -16.12
C GLY A 437 4.29 -7.28 -15.38
N GLU A 438 4.29 -6.75 -14.18
CA GLU A 438 5.45 -6.36 -13.40
C GLU A 438 6.34 -7.56 -13.00
N GLN A 439 7.62 -7.54 -13.42
CA GLN A 439 8.61 -8.57 -13.09
C GLN A 439 9.38 -8.27 -11.80
N THR A 440 9.17 -7.09 -11.22
CA THR A 440 9.80 -6.67 -9.97
C THR A 440 9.44 -7.64 -8.85
N LYS A 441 10.37 -7.85 -7.95
CA LYS A 441 10.19 -8.71 -6.78
C LYS A 441 9.72 -7.94 -5.57
N MET A 442 9.02 -8.62 -4.71
CA MET A 442 8.73 -8.18 -3.36
C MET A 442 9.99 -8.25 -2.50
N GLU A 443 10.19 -7.29 -1.61
CA GLU A 443 11.39 -7.17 -0.77
C GLU A 443 11.04 -7.19 0.72
N GLU A 444 12.04 -7.49 1.53
CA GLU A 444 11.93 -7.51 3.00
C GLU A 444 11.59 -6.10 3.55
N GLY A 445 10.66 -6.03 4.48
CA GLY A 445 10.21 -4.79 5.11
C GLY A 445 9.14 -4.04 4.34
N GLU A 446 8.78 -4.48 3.15
CA GLU A 446 7.72 -3.85 2.36
C GLU A 446 6.32 -4.20 2.86
N PHE A 447 5.42 -3.23 2.72
CA PHE A 447 3.99 -3.38 2.90
C PHE A 447 3.30 -3.45 1.54
N PHE A 448 2.31 -4.33 1.43
CA PHE A 448 1.47 -4.41 0.23
C PHE A 448 0.00 -4.47 0.59
N ALA A 449 -0.82 -3.78 -0.18
CA ALA A 449 -2.24 -4.04 -0.34
C ALA A 449 -2.38 -5.18 -1.34
N ILE A 450 -2.87 -6.33 -0.88
CA ILE A 450 -3.25 -7.44 -1.74
C ILE A 450 -4.75 -7.37 -1.90
N GLU A 451 -5.16 -6.75 -3.00
CA GLU A 451 -6.56 -6.53 -3.35
C GLU A 451 -6.89 -7.16 -4.70
N THR A 452 -8.12 -7.64 -4.83
CA THR A 452 -8.60 -8.26 -6.05
C THR A 452 -10.03 -7.81 -6.37
N PHE A 453 -10.31 -7.72 -7.66
CA PHE A 453 -11.60 -7.25 -8.17
C PHE A 453 -12.18 -8.26 -9.16
N ALA A 454 -13.26 -8.92 -8.74
CA ALA A 454 -14.05 -9.83 -9.56
C ALA A 454 -15.19 -9.09 -10.26
N SER A 455 -15.42 -9.35 -11.54
CA SER A 455 -16.48 -8.71 -12.30
C SER A 455 -17.28 -9.68 -13.15
N THR A 456 -18.61 -9.44 -13.24
CA THR A 456 -19.51 -10.08 -14.20
C THR A 456 -19.55 -9.33 -15.55
N GLY A 457 -18.80 -8.23 -15.67
CA GLY A 457 -18.78 -7.32 -16.81
C GLY A 457 -17.68 -7.65 -17.83
N LYS A 458 -16.97 -6.61 -18.26
CA LYS A 458 -15.86 -6.73 -19.20
C LYS A 458 -14.53 -7.13 -18.55
N GLY A 459 -14.41 -7.00 -17.23
CA GLY A 459 -13.13 -7.13 -16.54
C GLY A 459 -12.17 -6.00 -16.94
N TYR A 460 -12.70 -4.80 -17.10
CA TYR A 460 -11.94 -3.60 -17.43
C TYR A 460 -12.71 -2.36 -17.00
N VAL A 461 -12.10 -1.51 -16.19
CA VAL A 461 -12.71 -0.27 -15.69
C VAL A 461 -12.26 0.96 -16.46
N ARG A 462 -13.12 2.00 -16.41
CA ARG A 462 -12.87 3.34 -16.93
C ARG A 462 -13.32 4.35 -15.91
N GLU A 463 -12.69 5.50 -15.92
CA GLU A 463 -13.16 6.66 -15.16
C GLU A 463 -14.54 7.10 -15.64
N ASP A 464 -15.49 7.20 -14.70
CA ASP A 464 -16.85 7.69 -14.95
C ASP A 464 -17.40 8.28 -13.64
N LEU A 465 -18.56 8.96 -13.70
CA LEU A 465 -19.24 9.60 -12.58
C LEU A 465 -18.50 10.82 -12.00
N GLU A 466 -19.10 11.44 -10.97
CA GLU A 466 -18.53 12.62 -10.32
C GLU A 466 -17.38 12.25 -9.37
N CYS A 467 -16.25 12.94 -9.51
CA CYS A 467 -15.09 12.73 -8.65
C CYS A 467 -15.36 13.16 -7.21
N SER A 468 -15.00 12.30 -6.28
CA SER A 468 -15.08 12.54 -4.84
C SER A 468 -13.72 12.47 -4.13
N HIS A 469 -12.78 11.67 -4.65
CA HIS A 469 -11.47 11.39 -4.08
C HIS A 469 -10.38 12.26 -4.70
N TYR A 470 -9.49 12.74 -3.87
CA TYR A 470 -8.36 13.58 -4.25
C TYR A 470 -7.15 13.23 -3.39
N MET A 471 -5.95 13.38 -3.94
CA MET A 471 -4.71 13.20 -3.19
C MET A 471 -3.67 14.20 -3.68
N LYS A 472 -2.91 14.78 -2.74
CA LYS A 472 -1.75 15.60 -3.11
C LYS A 472 -0.64 14.69 -3.62
N ASN A 473 -0.02 15.05 -4.75
CA ASN A 473 1.10 14.30 -5.31
C ASN A 473 2.27 14.27 -4.33
N PHE A 474 2.85 13.08 -4.12
CA PHE A 474 3.89 12.85 -3.13
C PHE A 474 5.17 13.64 -3.45
N GLU A 475 5.60 13.63 -4.70
CA GLU A 475 6.86 14.24 -5.16
C GLU A 475 6.69 15.66 -5.72
N VAL A 476 5.52 16.29 -5.50
CA VAL A 476 5.29 17.63 -6.04
C VAL A 476 6.19 18.67 -5.35
N GLY A 477 7.05 19.31 -6.13
CA GLY A 477 7.85 20.46 -5.70
C GLY A 477 7.02 21.74 -5.50
N HIS A 478 7.69 22.86 -5.27
CA HIS A 478 7.04 24.14 -5.12
C HIS A 478 6.51 24.68 -6.47
N ILE A 479 5.19 24.73 -6.62
CA ILE A 479 4.52 25.31 -7.79
C ILE A 479 3.91 26.66 -7.38
N PRO A 480 4.24 27.79 -8.07
CA PRO A 480 3.71 29.09 -7.74
C PRO A 480 2.24 29.20 -8.14
N LEU A 481 1.38 29.41 -7.16
CA LEU A 481 -0.05 29.60 -7.34
C LEU A 481 -0.39 31.10 -7.40
N ARG A 482 -1.22 31.50 -8.37
CA ARG A 482 -1.70 32.88 -8.48
C ARG A 482 -2.99 33.12 -7.69
N MET A 483 -3.86 32.12 -7.57
CA MET A 483 -5.16 32.21 -6.90
C MET A 483 -4.98 32.17 -5.36
N PRO A 484 -5.35 33.22 -4.60
CA PRO A 484 -5.21 33.22 -3.14
C PRO A 484 -6.00 32.09 -2.47
N ARG A 485 -7.20 31.79 -2.97
CA ARG A 485 -8.04 30.71 -2.41
C ARG A 485 -7.41 29.32 -2.60
N ALA A 486 -6.71 29.08 -3.73
CA ALA A 486 -5.96 27.84 -3.95
C ALA A 486 -4.78 27.70 -2.97
N LYS A 487 -4.07 28.80 -2.66
CA LYS A 487 -3.01 28.80 -1.63
C LYS A 487 -3.57 28.45 -0.25
N GLN A 488 -4.72 29.02 0.12
CA GLN A 488 -5.39 28.70 1.39
C GLN A 488 -5.81 27.25 1.46
N LEU A 489 -6.47 26.75 0.40
CA LEU A 489 -6.89 25.35 0.32
C LEU A 489 -5.70 24.40 0.39
N LEU A 490 -4.60 24.70 -0.32
CA LEU A 490 -3.37 23.89 -0.23
C LEU A 490 -2.78 23.88 1.18
N ALA A 491 -2.83 25.00 1.90
CA ALA A 491 -2.40 25.05 3.29
C ALA A 491 -3.28 24.16 4.19
N THR A 492 -4.60 24.17 3.99
CA THR A 492 -5.55 23.27 4.68
C THR A 492 -5.25 21.80 4.36
N ILE A 493 -5.02 21.46 3.08
CA ILE A 493 -4.66 20.10 2.64
C ILE A 493 -3.34 19.66 3.29
N ASN A 494 -2.30 20.49 3.22
CA ASN A 494 -0.99 20.16 3.81
C ASN A 494 -1.06 19.93 5.32
N LYS A 495 -1.87 20.72 6.02
CA LYS A 495 -2.01 20.64 7.49
C LYS A 495 -2.75 19.38 7.92
N ASN A 496 -3.82 19.00 7.21
CA ASN A 496 -4.76 17.98 7.70
C ASN A 496 -4.58 16.63 7.03
N PHE A 497 -4.11 16.59 5.78
CA PHE A 497 -3.98 15.36 4.99
C PHE A 497 -2.56 15.10 4.52
N SER A 498 -1.72 16.14 4.36
CA SER A 498 -0.40 16.01 3.75
C SER A 498 -0.48 15.31 2.39
N THR A 499 0.06 14.10 2.27
CA THR A 499 0.00 13.24 1.08
C THR A 499 -1.03 12.12 1.19
N LEU A 500 -1.78 12.05 2.29
CA LEU A 500 -2.92 11.15 2.42
C LEU A 500 -4.08 11.61 1.54
N ALA A 501 -4.85 10.67 1.02
CA ALA A 501 -6.02 10.98 0.21
C ALA A 501 -7.15 11.58 1.05
N PHE A 502 -7.95 12.44 0.42
CA PHE A 502 -9.09 13.11 1.06
C PHE A 502 -10.28 13.19 0.09
N CYS A 503 -11.47 13.44 0.63
CA CYS A 503 -12.66 13.68 -0.18
C CYS A 503 -13.26 15.07 0.10
N ARG A 504 -14.24 15.46 -0.73
CA ARG A 504 -14.91 16.74 -0.59
C ARG A 504 -15.62 16.89 0.74
N ARG A 505 -16.24 15.82 1.28
CA ARG A 505 -16.88 15.82 2.61
C ARG A 505 -15.87 16.15 3.74
N TYR A 506 -14.60 15.75 3.60
CA TYR A 506 -13.57 16.10 4.59
C TYR A 506 -13.24 17.59 4.57
N LEU A 507 -13.21 18.21 3.40
CA LEU A 507 -13.05 19.66 3.28
C LEU A 507 -14.26 20.40 3.88
N ASP A 508 -15.48 19.93 3.61
CA ASP A 508 -16.71 20.48 4.18
C ASP A 508 -16.70 20.37 5.72
N ARG A 509 -16.28 19.24 6.28
CA ARG A 509 -16.12 19.03 7.72
C ARG A 509 -15.11 20.00 8.36
N LEU A 510 -14.05 20.38 7.66
CA LEU A 510 -13.07 21.37 8.11
C LEU A 510 -13.57 22.81 7.98
N GLY A 511 -14.80 23.02 7.51
CA GLY A 511 -15.39 24.33 7.29
C GLY A 511 -14.97 25.05 6.01
N GLU A 512 -14.33 24.33 5.08
CA GLU A 512 -13.99 24.89 3.79
C GLU A 512 -15.27 25.11 2.97
N THR A 513 -15.43 26.30 2.39
CA THR A 513 -16.57 26.66 1.56
C THR A 513 -16.11 27.25 0.24
N LYS A 514 -16.93 27.11 -0.81
CA LYS A 514 -16.64 27.67 -2.16
C LYS A 514 -15.25 27.29 -2.70
N TYR A 515 -14.78 26.08 -2.39
CA TYR A 515 -13.43 25.63 -2.69
C TYR A 515 -13.31 24.93 -4.05
N LEU A 516 -14.38 24.56 -4.75
CA LEU A 516 -14.33 23.74 -5.97
C LEU A 516 -13.43 24.34 -7.07
N MET A 517 -13.48 25.67 -7.28
CA MET A 517 -12.59 26.33 -8.24
C MET A 517 -11.12 26.34 -7.79
N ALA A 518 -10.88 26.44 -6.48
CA ALA A 518 -9.55 26.36 -5.91
C ALA A 518 -9.00 24.92 -6.03
N LEU A 519 -9.81 23.92 -5.73
CA LEU A 519 -9.46 22.51 -5.88
C LEU A 519 -9.15 22.18 -7.35
N LYS A 520 -10.02 22.62 -8.27
CA LYS A 520 -9.75 22.48 -9.72
C LYS A 520 -8.42 23.15 -10.11
N ASN A 521 -8.11 24.34 -9.60
CA ASN A 521 -6.85 25.01 -9.88
C ASN A 521 -5.63 24.24 -9.36
N LEU A 522 -5.74 23.57 -8.19
CA LEU A 522 -4.70 22.68 -7.67
C LEU A 522 -4.52 21.43 -8.54
N CYS A 523 -5.63 20.89 -9.08
CA CYS A 523 -5.57 19.74 -10.00
C CYS A 523 -4.96 20.15 -11.35
N ASP A 524 -5.40 21.28 -11.93
CA ASP A 524 -4.86 21.79 -13.19
C ASP A 524 -3.36 22.13 -13.09
N ALA A 525 -2.88 22.46 -11.89
CA ALA A 525 -1.46 22.71 -11.60
C ALA A 525 -0.66 21.43 -11.29
N GLY A 526 -1.29 20.26 -11.30
CA GLY A 526 -0.62 18.99 -10.97
C GLY A 526 -0.19 18.83 -9.51
N ILE A 527 -0.67 19.69 -8.59
CA ILE A 527 -0.37 19.61 -7.16
C ILE A 527 -1.24 18.56 -6.50
N VAL A 528 -2.51 18.49 -6.87
CA VAL A 528 -3.49 17.52 -6.40
C VAL A 528 -3.96 16.69 -7.58
N GLN A 529 -4.03 15.40 -7.42
CA GLN A 529 -4.58 14.47 -8.40
C GLN A 529 -6.00 14.10 -8.02
N PRO A 530 -6.98 14.21 -8.94
CA PRO A 530 -8.31 13.64 -8.77
C PRO A 530 -8.27 12.15 -9.05
N TYR A 531 -9.07 11.38 -8.31
CA TYR A 531 -9.30 9.95 -8.47
C TYR A 531 -10.80 9.72 -8.74
N PRO A 532 -11.24 9.80 -10.00
CA PRO A 532 -12.62 9.53 -10.35
C PRO A 532 -13.01 8.08 -10.06
N PRO A 533 -14.31 7.79 -9.87
CA PRO A 533 -14.78 6.42 -9.73
C PRO A 533 -14.39 5.57 -10.94
N LEU A 534 -13.97 4.33 -10.66
CA LEU A 534 -13.53 3.35 -11.64
C LEU A 534 -14.67 2.38 -11.91
N CYS A 535 -15.22 2.41 -13.12
CA CYS A 535 -16.45 1.73 -13.49
C CYS A 535 -16.25 0.68 -14.58
N ASP A 536 -16.75 -0.54 -14.37
CA ASP A 536 -17.00 -1.51 -15.44
C ASP A 536 -18.31 -1.15 -16.18
N VAL A 537 -18.81 -1.99 -17.03
CA VAL A 537 -20.02 -1.71 -17.79
C VAL A 537 -21.24 -1.63 -16.88
N LYS A 538 -22.07 -0.61 -17.10
CA LYS A 538 -23.32 -0.45 -16.35
C LYS A 538 -24.19 -1.70 -16.43
N GLY A 539 -24.69 -2.13 -15.28
CA GLY A 539 -25.49 -3.35 -15.14
C GLY A 539 -24.68 -4.62 -14.87
N SER A 540 -23.34 -4.51 -14.75
CA SER A 540 -22.49 -5.57 -14.17
C SER A 540 -22.37 -5.39 -12.65
N TYR A 541 -21.80 -6.39 -12.00
CA TYR A 541 -21.50 -6.39 -10.58
C TYR A 541 -20.01 -6.64 -10.37
N VAL A 542 -19.43 -5.91 -9.43
CA VAL A 542 -18.01 -6.03 -9.05
C VAL A 542 -17.93 -6.31 -7.56
N SER A 543 -17.11 -7.28 -7.16
CA SER A 543 -16.70 -7.49 -5.77
C SER A 543 -15.22 -7.23 -5.58
N GLN A 544 -14.83 -6.80 -4.39
CA GLN A 544 -13.46 -6.53 -3.95
C GLN A 544 -13.23 -7.16 -2.59
N PHE A 545 -12.08 -7.78 -2.41
CA PHE A 545 -11.53 -8.10 -1.09
C PHE A 545 -10.08 -7.71 -1.03
N GLU A 546 -9.62 -7.35 0.16
CA GLU A 546 -8.28 -6.78 0.33
C GLU A 546 -7.75 -6.95 1.74
N HIS A 547 -6.44 -7.19 1.84
CA HIS A 547 -5.69 -7.11 3.08
C HIS A 547 -4.34 -6.44 2.91
N THR A 548 -3.92 -5.70 3.92
CA THR A 548 -2.53 -5.26 4.05
C THR A 548 -1.67 -6.40 4.60
N ILE A 549 -0.58 -6.70 3.90
CA ILE A 549 0.46 -7.60 4.35
C ILE A 549 1.77 -6.86 4.61
N LEU A 550 2.55 -7.38 5.54
CA LEU A 550 3.91 -6.93 5.85
C LEU A 550 4.88 -8.09 5.66
N LEU A 551 5.91 -7.88 4.85
CA LEU A 551 6.99 -8.85 4.65
C LEU A 551 8.08 -8.65 5.70
N ARG A 552 7.86 -9.19 6.90
CA ARG A 552 8.78 -9.11 8.02
C ARG A 552 10.05 -9.92 7.75
N PRO A 553 11.17 -9.62 8.42
CA PRO A 553 12.41 -10.38 8.26
C PRO A 553 12.29 -11.89 8.42
N THR A 554 11.40 -12.38 9.31
CA THR A 554 11.27 -13.81 9.64
C THR A 554 9.98 -14.46 9.15
N CYS A 555 8.94 -13.69 8.88
CA CYS A 555 7.61 -14.18 8.51
C CYS A 555 6.84 -13.11 7.74
N LYS A 556 5.75 -13.51 7.12
CA LYS A 556 4.75 -12.61 6.56
C LYS A 556 3.63 -12.41 7.57
N GLU A 557 3.22 -11.16 7.82
CA GLU A 557 2.10 -10.81 8.68
C GLU A 557 0.97 -10.20 7.86
N VAL A 558 -0.23 -10.80 7.92
CA VAL A 558 -1.45 -10.23 7.35
C VAL A 558 -2.06 -9.33 8.42
N VAL A 559 -1.64 -8.06 8.46
CA VAL A 559 -1.89 -7.16 9.59
C VAL A 559 -3.37 -6.82 9.79
N SER A 560 -4.16 -6.78 8.72
CA SER A 560 -5.59 -6.45 8.75
C SER A 560 -6.52 -7.66 8.94
N ARG A 561 -5.98 -8.89 8.96
CA ARG A 561 -6.76 -10.11 9.17
C ARG A 561 -7.46 -10.08 10.53
N GLY A 562 -8.72 -10.46 10.58
CA GLY A 562 -9.54 -10.58 11.78
C GLY A 562 -10.21 -11.95 11.89
N ASP A 563 -11.10 -12.09 12.89
CA ASP A 563 -11.96 -13.26 13.08
C ASP A 563 -13.15 -13.28 12.12
N ASP A 564 -13.41 -12.19 11.41
CA ASP A 564 -14.53 -12.00 10.50
C ASP A 564 -14.13 -12.11 9.02
N TYR A 565 -12.88 -11.93 8.76
CA TYR A 565 -12.33 -11.91 7.40
C TYR A 565 -10.82 -11.71 7.44
#